data_c615ffab615865656f58a38a67130365
#
_entry.id   c615ffab615865656f58a38a67130365
#
_cell.length_a   1.000
_cell.length_b   1.000
_cell.length_c   1.000
_cell.angle_alpha   90.00
_cell.angle_beta   90.00
_cell.angle_gamma   90.00
#
_symmetry.space_group_name_H-M   'P 1'
#
loop_
_entity.id
_entity.type
_entity.pdbx_description
1 polymer ?
#
loop_
_entity_poly.entity_id
_entity_poly.type
_entity_poly.pdbx_seq_one_letter_code
_entity_poly.pdbx_strand_id
1 'polypeptide(L)'
;MSVRYAILGLLHYQELHGYRIKRHMEQHFGNMWSINYGQIYPNLKKMEEEGLLTKKEVARSGAPSRKLYSITPEGKEAFAEWLVSDPRGTMLLRDPFLLRFVFFGFGSKARALELVDEQIGLYEAQLEKRRENMRRWQRQGLYVRQMGELGLLLNEMILEWLKRSRTEIATSADGEIEPERMELPLD
;
A
#
# COMPACT_ATOMS: atom_id res chain seq x y z
N MET A 1 4.83 -8.68 -3.75
CA MET A 1 5.49 -7.45 -4.24
C MET A 1 6.81 -7.30 -3.52
N SER A 2 7.84 -6.88 -4.22
CA SER A 2 9.18 -6.82 -3.64
C SER A 2 9.50 -5.40 -3.16
N VAL A 3 9.47 -5.19 -1.84
CA VAL A 3 9.96 -3.98 -1.15
C VAL A 3 11.38 -3.61 -1.62
N ARG A 4 12.16 -4.62 -1.99
CA ARG A 4 13.51 -4.52 -2.51
C ARG A 4 13.61 -3.57 -3.72
N TYR A 5 12.79 -3.78 -4.76
CA TYR A 5 12.86 -2.94 -5.97
C TYR A 5 12.31 -1.53 -5.75
N ALA A 6 11.37 -1.35 -4.83
CA ALA A 6 10.96 -0.01 -4.41
C ALA A 6 12.11 0.75 -3.72
N ILE A 7 12.91 0.07 -2.88
CA ILE A 7 14.10 0.66 -2.26
C ILE A 7 15.14 1.02 -3.32
N LEU A 8 15.47 0.11 -4.25
CA LEU A 8 16.41 0.37 -5.34
C LEU A 8 15.94 1.57 -6.19
N GLY A 9 14.66 1.63 -6.52
CA GLY A 9 14.10 2.75 -7.28
C GLY A 9 14.25 4.09 -6.57
N LEU A 10 14.03 4.16 -5.25
CA LEU A 10 14.27 5.38 -4.48
C LEU A 10 15.75 5.79 -4.45
N LEU A 11 16.65 4.82 -4.34
CA LEU A 11 18.09 5.06 -4.29
C LEU A 11 18.68 5.44 -5.66
N HIS A 12 17.94 5.30 -6.76
CA HIS A 12 18.32 5.87 -8.07
C HIS A 12 18.31 7.40 -8.07
N TYR A 13 17.42 8.02 -7.28
CA TYR A 13 17.33 9.47 -7.24
C TYR A 13 18.39 10.11 -6.35
N GLN A 14 18.70 9.49 -5.20
CA GLN A 14 19.69 9.99 -4.25
C GLN A 14 20.01 8.95 -3.16
N GLU A 15 21.12 9.15 -2.49
CA GLU A 15 21.45 8.42 -1.27
C GLU A 15 20.47 8.74 -0.15
N LEU A 16 20.02 7.73 0.60
CA LEU A 16 19.01 7.89 1.63
C LEU A 16 19.36 7.14 2.91
N HIS A 17 19.00 7.74 4.03
CA HIS A 17 18.95 7.02 5.31
C HIS A 17 17.75 6.08 5.38
N GLY A 18 17.85 4.94 6.06
CA GLY A 18 16.77 3.95 6.16
C GLY A 18 15.42 4.53 6.61
N TYR A 19 15.45 5.47 7.56
CA TYR A 19 14.26 6.22 7.98
C TYR A 19 13.66 7.08 6.84
N ARG A 20 14.50 7.71 5.99
CA ARG A 20 14.02 8.49 4.84
C ARG A 20 13.42 7.59 3.76
N ILE A 21 14.01 6.42 3.53
CA ILE A 21 13.43 5.40 2.63
C ILE A 21 12.01 5.08 3.08
N LYS A 22 11.82 4.76 4.38
CA LYS A 22 10.49 4.52 4.95
C LYS A 22 9.53 5.68 4.66
N ARG A 23 9.93 6.91 4.98
CA ARG A 23 9.12 8.10 4.80
C ARG A 23 8.75 8.37 3.33
N HIS A 24 9.70 8.19 2.41
CA HIS A 24 9.43 8.32 0.98
C HIS A 24 8.47 7.26 0.47
N MET A 25 8.59 6.01 0.94
CA MET A 25 7.65 4.96 0.60
C MET A 25 6.24 5.27 1.11
N GLU A 26 6.10 5.80 2.32
CA GLU A 26 4.81 6.26 2.87
C GLU A 26 4.21 7.42 2.06
N GLN A 27 5.03 8.38 1.63
CA GLN A 27 4.57 9.59 0.96
C GLN A 27 4.28 9.41 -0.54
N HIS A 28 5.08 8.59 -1.23
CA HIS A 28 5.01 8.45 -2.69
C HIS A 28 4.20 7.25 -3.16
N PHE A 29 4.25 6.15 -2.41
CA PHE A 29 3.48 4.96 -2.76
C PHE A 29 2.15 4.87 -1.99
N GLY A 30 1.98 5.74 -1.00
CA GLY A 30 0.75 5.87 -0.22
C GLY A 30 0.25 4.54 0.34
N ASN A 31 -0.99 4.53 0.78
CA ASN A 31 -1.65 3.32 1.28
C ASN A 31 -2.08 2.35 0.16
N MET A 32 -1.72 2.59 -1.10
CA MET A 32 -2.01 1.67 -2.20
C MET A 32 -1.27 0.34 -2.06
N TRP A 33 -0.12 0.36 -1.39
CA TRP A 33 0.65 -0.85 -1.13
C TRP A 33 0.81 -1.02 0.37
N SER A 34 0.25 -2.10 0.88
CA SER A 34 0.51 -2.54 2.26
C SER A 34 1.99 -2.94 2.36
N ILE A 35 2.85 -1.96 2.60
CA ILE A 35 4.25 -2.18 2.85
C ILE A 35 4.41 -2.47 4.32
N ASN A 36 4.84 -3.68 4.63
CA ASN A 36 5.29 -4.00 5.97
C ASN A 36 6.63 -3.28 6.20
N TYR A 37 6.58 -2.14 6.86
CA TYR A 37 7.77 -1.32 7.16
C TYR A 37 8.81 -2.07 8.00
N GLY A 38 8.43 -3.10 8.74
CA GLY A 38 9.34 -4.01 9.41
C GLY A 38 10.28 -4.74 8.46
N GLN A 39 9.93 -4.83 7.17
CA GLN A 39 10.76 -5.48 6.16
C GLN A 39 11.82 -4.55 5.53
N ILE A 40 11.78 -3.24 5.76
CA ILE A 40 12.73 -2.31 5.14
C ILE A 40 14.17 -2.61 5.59
N TYR A 41 14.43 -2.67 6.89
CA TYR A 41 15.76 -2.91 7.39
C TYR A 41 16.31 -4.30 7.07
N PRO A 42 15.53 -5.39 7.18
CA PRO A 42 15.96 -6.71 6.69
C PRO A 42 16.31 -6.72 5.20
N ASN A 43 15.51 -6.03 4.36
CA ASN A 43 15.81 -5.92 2.92
C ASN A 43 17.08 -5.10 2.67
N LEU A 44 17.29 -3.97 3.37
CA LEU A 44 18.52 -3.17 3.25
C LEU A 44 19.75 -4.00 3.60
N LYS A 45 19.70 -4.78 4.70
CA LYS A 45 20.80 -5.67 5.09
C LYS A 45 21.06 -6.73 4.02
N LYS A 46 20.03 -7.42 3.55
CA LYS A 46 20.16 -8.45 2.52
C LYS A 46 20.71 -7.91 1.22
N MET A 47 20.26 -6.74 0.76
CA MET A 47 20.76 -6.11 -0.47
C MET A 47 22.19 -5.59 -0.33
N GLU A 48 22.62 -5.19 0.87
CA GLU A 48 24.02 -4.87 1.16
C GLU A 48 24.89 -6.13 1.05
N GLU A 49 24.45 -7.26 1.65
CA GLU A 49 25.13 -8.57 1.56
C GLU A 49 25.21 -9.10 0.12
N GLU A 50 24.21 -8.79 -0.72
CA GLU A 50 24.16 -9.15 -2.14
C GLU A 50 24.93 -8.16 -3.05
N GLY A 51 25.54 -7.11 -2.48
CA GLY A 51 26.31 -6.12 -3.24
C GLY A 51 25.49 -5.14 -4.07
N LEU A 52 24.15 -5.10 -3.88
CA LEU A 52 23.27 -4.21 -4.64
C LEU A 52 23.22 -2.78 -4.13
N LEU A 53 23.65 -2.59 -2.89
CA LEU A 53 23.84 -1.28 -2.29
C LEU A 53 25.04 -1.28 -1.33
N THR A 54 25.54 -0.09 -1.09
CA THR A 54 26.56 0.18 -0.09
C THR A 54 25.97 0.94 1.08
N LYS A 55 26.60 0.83 2.23
CA LYS A 55 26.25 1.53 3.45
C LYS A 55 27.46 2.32 3.96
N LYS A 56 27.24 3.62 4.23
CA LYS A 56 28.22 4.48 4.87
C LYS A 56 27.68 4.97 6.21
N GLU A 57 28.49 4.89 7.26
CA GLU A 57 28.14 5.51 8.54
C GLU A 57 28.52 6.99 8.52
N VAL A 58 27.53 7.83 8.80
CA VAL A 58 27.70 9.28 8.89
C VAL A 58 27.66 9.68 10.36
N ALA A 59 28.81 10.10 10.88
CA ALA A 59 28.93 10.57 12.25
C ALA A 59 28.12 11.86 12.46
N ARG A 60 27.54 11.99 13.65
CA ARG A 60 26.82 13.23 14.07
C ARG A 60 27.40 13.66 15.43
N SER A 61 27.63 14.97 15.54
CA SER A 61 28.03 15.55 16.83
C SER A 61 26.88 15.39 17.84
N GLY A 62 27.14 14.67 18.96
CA GLY A 62 26.16 14.52 20.04
C GLY A 62 24.98 13.57 19.79
N ALA A 63 24.98 12.77 18.69
CA ALA A 63 23.93 11.81 18.41
C ALA A 63 24.49 10.52 17.77
N PRO A 64 23.77 9.38 17.85
CA PRO A 64 24.19 8.15 17.18
C PRO A 64 24.42 8.35 15.69
N SER A 65 25.44 7.66 15.14
CA SER A 65 25.74 7.64 13.70
C SER A 65 24.52 7.18 12.90
N ARG A 66 24.35 7.75 11.71
CA ARG A 66 23.29 7.35 10.79
C ARG A 66 23.86 6.58 9.61
N LYS A 67 23.15 5.53 9.20
CA LYS A 67 23.49 4.73 8.03
C LYS A 67 22.89 5.38 6.78
N LEU A 68 23.75 5.77 5.85
CA LEU A 68 23.39 6.29 4.52
C LEU A 68 23.58 5.15 3.53
N TYR A 69 22.59 4.90 2.70
CA TYR A 69 22.58 3.85 1.70
C TYR A 69 22.67 4.43 0.29
N SER A 70 23.48 3.81 -0.56
CA SER A 70 23.68 4.19 -1.96
C SER A 70 23.53 2.95 -2.82
N ILE A 71 22.92 3.10 -4.02
CA ILE A 71 22.79 2.01 -4.98
C ILE A 71 24.13 1.78 -5.71
N THR A 72 24.50 0.52 -5.90
CA THR A 72 25.70 0.13 -6.67
C THR A 72 25.39 0.02 -8.17
N PRO A 73 26.41 -0.11 -9.06
CA PRO A 73 26.17 -0.46 -10.45
C PRO A 73 25.36 -1.75 -10.61
N GLU A 74 25.67 -2.79 -9.83
CA GLU A 74 24.96 -4.08 -9.80
C GLU A 74 23.51 -3.91 -9.35
N GLY A 75 23.27 -3.03 -8.38
CA GLY A 75 21.90 -2.67 -7.93
C GLY A 75 21.10 -1.96 -9.02
N LYS A 76 21.75 -1.11 -9.82
CA LYS A 76 21.12 -0.43 -10.97
C LYS A 76 20.76 -1.42 -12.06
N GLU A 77 21.65 -2.36 -12.36
CA GLU A 77 21.40 -3.41 -13.34
C GLU A 77 20.24 -4.32 -12.91
N ALA A 78 20.25 -4.82 -11.68
CA ALA A 78 19.17 -5.63 -11.13
C ALA A 78 17.81 -4.90 -11.13
N PHE A 79 17.81 -3.58 -10.93
CA PHE A 79 16.61 -2.77 -11.02
C PHE A 79 16.13 -2.62 -12.47
N ALA A 80 17.04 -2.40 -13.42
CA ALA A 80 16.72 -2.29 -14.84
C ALA A 80 16.15 -3.60 -15.39
N GLU A 81 16.75 -4.74 -15.06
CA GLU A 81 16.23 -6.06 -15.42
C GLU A 81 14.82 -6.30 -14.88
N TRP A 82 14.59 -5.93 -13.61
CA TRP A 82 13.25 -6.04 -13.02
C TRP A 82 12.21 -5.16 -13.73
N LEU A 83 12.56 -3.95 -14.16
CA LEU A 83 11.64 -3.04 -14.85
C LEU A 83 11.13 -3.59 -16.17
N VAL A 84 11.92 -4.39 -16.87
CA VAL A 84 11.54 -4.98 -18.16
C VAL A 84 11.07 -6.43 -18.05
N SER A 85 11.13 -7.02 -16.83
CA SER A 85 10.68 -8.40 -16.61
C SER A 85 9.15 -8.49 -16.65
N ASP A 86 8.64 -9.64 -17.05
CA ASP A 86 7.20 -9.89 -17.06
C ASP A 86 6.60 -9.76 -15.66
N PRO A 87 5.57 -8.92 -15.47
CA PRO A 87 4.91 -8.80 -14.20
C PRO A 87 4.13 -10.09 -13.89
N ARG A 88 4.67 -10.90 -12.99
CA ARG A 88 3.98 -12.11 -12.51
C ARG A 88 3.05 -11.74 -11.37
N GLY A 89 1.79 -11.98 -11.54
CA GLY A 89 0.80 -11.82 -10.47
C GLY A 89 -0.60 -11.58 -10.98
N THR A 90 -1.57 -11.99 -10.18
CA THR A 90 -2.98 -11.66 -10.36
C THR A 90 -3.31 -10.40 -9.57
N MET A 91 -4.25 -9.60 -10.07
CA MET A 91 -4.79 -8.48 -9.31
C MET A 91 -5.63 -9.03 -8.15
N LEU A 92 -5.04 -9.08 -6.96
CA LEU A 92 -5.70 -9.52 -5.74
C LEU A 92 -5.95 -8.31 -4.84
N LEU A 93 -7.21 -7.98 -4.61
CA LEU A 93 -7.61 -7.11 -3.51
C LEU A 93 -7.41 -7.89 -2.20
N ARG A 94 -6.31 -7.63 -1.49
CA ARG A 94 -6.02 -8.21 -0.18
C ARG A 94 -6.32 -7.19 0.91
N ASP A 95 -7.60 -6.88 1.09
CA ASP A 95 -8.07 -6.05 2.19
C ASP A 95 -8.70 -6.93 3.28
N PRO A 96 -8.21 -6.89 4.54
CA PRO A 96 -8.78 -7.68 5.63
C PRO A 96 -10.25 -7.36 5.91
N PHE A 97 -10.70 -6.13 5.64
CA PHE A 97 -12.10 -5.74 5.78
C PHE A 97 -12.97 -6.43 4.74
N LEU A 98 -12.54 -6.42 3.46
CA LEU A 98 -13.29 -7.06 2.37
C LEU A 98 -13.46 -8.58 2.60
N LEU A 99 -12.44 -9.24 3.14
CA LEU A 99 -12.55 -10.64 3.55
C LEU A 99 -13.60 -10.82 4.65
N ARG A 100 -13.63 -9.95 5.66
CA ARG A 100 -14.64 -10.01 6.74
C ARG A 100 -16.04 -9.68 6.21
N PHE A 101 -16.15 -8.75 5.28
CA PHE A 101 -17.41 -8.31 4.70
C PHE A 101 -18.20 -9.48 4.10
N VAL A 102 -17.52 -10.42 3.43
CA VAL A 102 -18.14 -11.64 2.88
C VAL A 102 -18.84 -12.47 3.97
N PHE A 103 -18.36 -12.41 5.20
CA PHE A 103 -18.88 -13.18 6.34
C PHE A 103 -19.75 -12.37 7.31
N PHE A 104 -20.14 -11.15 6.98
CA PHE A 104 -20.97 -10.33 7.88
C PHE A 104 -22.34 -10.95 8.16
N GLY A 105 -22.87 -11.75 7.24
CA GLY A 105 -24.11 -12.48 7.42
C GLY A 105 -24.13 -13.46 8.60
N PHE A 106 -22.97 -13.88 9.11
CA PHE A 106 -22.86 -14.73 10.32
C PHE A 106 -22.95 -13.91 11.63
N GLY A 107 -22.96 -12.59 11.55
CA GLY A 107 -22.97 -11.68 12.71
C GLY A 107 -24.27 -10.88 12.82
N SER A 108 -24.28 -9.91 13.74
CA SER A 108 -25.40 -8.98 13.84
C SER A 108 -25.34 -7.87 12.80
N LYS A 109 -26.48 -7.55 12.20
CA LYS A 109 -26.66 -6.42 11.26
C LYS A 109 -26.15 -5.10 11.84
N ALA A 110 -26.45 -4.84 13.13
CA ALA A 110 -26.00 -3.63 13.81
C ALA A 110 -24.46 -3.52 13.81
N ARG A 111 -23.75 -4.62 14.13
CA ARG A 111 -22.28 -4.63 14.14
C ARG A 111 -21.70 -4.53 12.73
N ALA A 112 -22.33 -5.14 11.73
CA ALA A 112 -21.94 -4.99 10.33
C ALA A 112 -22.00 -3.52 9.87
N LEU A 113 -23.09 -2.81 10.19
CA LEU A 113 -23.25 -1.38 9.89
C LEU A 113 -22.20 -0.51 10.59
N GLU A 114 -21.92 -0.75 11.88
CA GLU A 114 -20.85 -0.04 12.60
C GLU A 114 -19.50 -0.21 11.90
N LEU A 115 -19.14 -1.44 11.52
CA LEU A 115 -17.87 -1.72 10.83
C LEU A 115 -17.79 -1.07 9.46
N VAL A 116 -18.91 -1.01 8.72
CA VAL A 116 -18.96 -0.30 7.44
C VAL A 116 -18.81 1.21 7.66
N ASP A 117 -19.45 1.78 8.67
CA ASP A 117 -19.34 3.21 9.02
C ASP A 117 -17.91 3.58 9.45
N GLU A 118 -17.25 2.73 10.21
CA GLU A 118 -15.83 2.88 10.55
C GLU A 118 -14.97 2.93 9.27
N GLN A 119 -15.22 2.03 8.28
CA GLN A 119 -14.48 2.02 7.02
C GLN A 119 -14.79 3.25 6.15
N ILE A 120 -16.03 3.69 6.07
CA ILE A 120 -16.39 4.92 5.37
C ILE A 120 -15.56 6.09 5.90
N GLY A 121 -15.52 6.27 7.23
CA GLY A 121 -14.73 7.34 7.86
C GLY A 121 -13.23 7.24 7.53
N LEU A 122 -12.66 6.04 7.52
CA LEU A 122 -11.26 5.82 7.15
C LEU A 122 -10.98 6.19 5.69
N TYR A 123 -11.87 5.78 4.75
CA TYR A 123 -11.71 6.08 3.33
C TYR A 123 -11.95 7.56 3.01
N GLU A 124 -12.86 8.24 3.72
CA GLU A 124 -13.05 9.69 3.61
C GLU A 124 -11.79 10.46 4.06
N ALA A 125 -11.23 10.11 5.20
CA ALA A 125 -9.99 10.71 5.67
C ALA A 125 -8.80 10.45 4.73
N GLN A 126 -8.72 9.25 4.15
CA GLN A 126 -7.70 8.92 3.16
C GLN A 126 -7.90 9.71 1.86
N LEU A 127 -9.13 9.89 1.40
CA LEU A 127 -9.46 10.63 0.19
C LEU A 127 -9.00 12.08 0.28
N GLU A 128 -9.28 12.74 1.41
CA GLU A 128 -8.83 14.12 1.66
C GLU A 128 -7.30 14.22 1.60
N LYS A 129 -6.60 13.35 2.30
CA LYS A 129 -5.14 13.27 2.29
C LYS A 129 -4.57 13.00 0.89
N ARG A 130 -5.24 12.17 0.07
CA ARG A 130 -4.84 11.90 -1.31
C ARG A 130 -5.03 13.12 -2.21
N ARG A 131 -6.13 13.85 -2.05
CA ARG A 131 -6.39 15.11 -2.79
C ARG A 131 -5.35 16.17 -2.49
N GLU A 132 -4.93 16.31 -1.24
CA GLU A 132 -3.83 17.20 -0.85
C GLU A 132 -2.50 16.78 -1.51
N ASN A 133 -2.20 15.48 -1.51
CA ASN A 133 -1.00 14.95 -2.12
C ASN A 133 -0.99 15.09 -3.65
N MET A 134 -2.15 15.02 -4.32
CA MET A 134 -2.24 15.19 -5.78
C MET A 134 -1.65 16.51 -6.25
N ARG A 135 -1.82 17.61 -5.49
CA ARG A 135 -1.20 18.91 -5.80
C ARG A 135 0.33 18.84 -5.84
N ARG A 136 0.94 17.98 -5.02
CA ARG A 136 2.39 17.74 -4.99
C ARG A 136 2.82 16.81 -6.13
N TRP A 137 2.01 15.79 -6.43
CA TRP A 137 2.30 14.81 -7.48
C TRP A 137 2.15 15.38 -8.89
N GLN A 138 1.33 16.41 -9.09
CA GLN A 138 1.25 17.12 -10.38
C GLN A 138 2.60 17.67 -10.85
N ARG A 139 3.53 17.92 -9.92
CA ARG A 139 4.89 18.40 -10.22
C ARG A 139 5.90 17.26 -10.41
N GLN A 140 5.47 16.02 -10.26
CA GLN A 140 6.30 14.83 -10.42
C GLN A 140 6.26 14.31 -11.87
N GLY A 141 7.14 13.35 -12.17
CA GLY A 141 7.15 12.69 -13.47
C GLY A 141 5.83 11.96 -13.79
N LEU A 142 5.60 11.69 -15.06
CA LEU A 142 4.36 11.10 -15.59
C LEU A 142 3.88 9.88 -14.79
N TYR A 143 4.76 8.91 -14.56
CA TYR A 143 4.38 7.64 -13.91
C TYR A 143 3.96 7.81 -12.46
N VAL A 144 4.63 8.70 -11.70
CA VAL A 144 4.25 9.00 -10.30
C VAL A 144 2.88 9.67 -10.25
N ARG A 145 2.61 10.59 -11.17
CA ARG A 145 1.31 11.26 -11.29
C ARG A 145 0.20 10.26 -11.63
N GLN A 146 0.41 9.38 -12.61
CA GLN A 146 -0.56 8.35 -13.00
C GLN A 146 -0.87 7.38 -11.84
N MET A 147 0.15 6.99 -11.08
CA MET A 147 -0.08 6.16 -9.88
C MET A 147 -0.85 6.89 -8.78
N GLY A 148 -0.61 8.19 -8.59
CA GLY A 148 -1.39 9.01 -7.67
C GLY A 148 -2.86 9.11 -8.07
N GLU A 149 -3.13 9.33 -9.35
CA GLU A 149 -4.48 9.38 -9.93
C GLU A 149 -5.21 8.04 -9.76
N LEU A 150 -4.57 6.92 -10.10
CA LEU A 150 -5.12 5.59 -9.86
C LEU A 150 -5.50 5.39 -8.38
N GLY A 151 -4.63 5.81 -7.44
CA GLY A 151 -4.93 5.70 -6.02
C GLY A 151 -6.13 6.54 -5.58
N LEU A 152 -6.34 7.71 -6.20
CA LEU A 152 -7.51 8.56 -5.94
C LEU A 152 -8.79 7.88 -6.44
N LEU A 153 -8.81 7.43 -7.70
CA LEU A 153 -9.94 6.74 -8.32
C LEU A 153 -10.34 5.47 -7.56
N LEU A 154 -9.37 4.65 -7.15
CA LEU A 154 -9.64 3.45 -6.34
C LEU A 154 -10.27 3.79 -4.99
N ASN A 155 -9.79 4.85 -4.33
CA ASN A 155 -10.35 5.29 -3.06
C ASN A 155 -11.80 5.79 -3.23
N GLU A 156 -12.08 6.59 -4.24
CA GLU A 156 -13.42 7.09 -4.56
C GLU A 156 -14.38 5.93 -4.89
N MET A 157 -13.94 4.97 -5.71
CA MET A 157 -14.72 3.78 -6.06
C MET A 157 -15.08 2.94 -4.83
N ILE A 158 -14.12 2.67 -3.95
CA ILE A 158 -14.36 1.87 -2.74
C ILE A 158 -15.29 2.63 -1.79
N LEU A 159 -15.10 3.93 -1.62
CA LEU A 159 -15.96 4.77 -0.76
C LEU A 159 -17.41 4.78 -1.25
N GLU A 160 -17.63 4.92 -2.56
CA GLU A 160 -18.96 4.85 -3.15
C GLU A 160 -19.59 3.46 -2.93
N TRP A 161 -18.83 2.39 -3.17
CA TRP A 161 -19.27 1.03 -2.91
C TRP A 161 -19.66 0.82 -1.44
N LEU A 162 -18.85 1.28 -0.49
CA LEU A 162 -19.16 1.18 0.94
C LEU A 162 -20.46 1.90 1.30
N LYS A 163 -20.67 3.12 0.78
CA LYS A 163 -21.89 3.90 1.04
C LYS A 163 -23.15 3.22 0.48
N ARG A 164 -23.03 2.64 -0.71
CA ARG A 164 -24.10 1.85 -1.32
C ARG A 164 -24.38 0.58 -0.50
N SER A 165 -23.35 -0.20 -0.19
CA SER A 165 -23.48 -1.42 0.62
C SER A 165 -24.06 -1.14 2.00
N ARG A 166 -23.68 -0.03 2.63
CA ARG A 166 -24.29 0.41 3.89
C ARG A 166 -25.81 0.59 3.77
N THR A 167 -26.24 1.25 2.70
CA THR A 167 -27.68 1.48 2.43
C THR A 167 -28.39 0.16 2.21
N GLU A 168 -27.85 -0.73 1.40
CA GLU A 168 -28.42 -2.06 1.13
C GLU A 168 -28.53 -2.89 2.41
N ILE A 169 -27.48 -2.93 3.26
CA ILE A 169 -27.51 -3.62 4.56
C ILE A 169 -28.56 -2.99 5.46
N ALA A 170 -28.65 -1.67 5.54
CA ALA A 170 -29.61 -1.00 6.41
C ALA A 170 -31.08 -1.30 6.03
N THR A 171 -31.36 -1.41 4.74
CA THR A 171 -32.71 -1.65 4.19
C THR A 171 -33.07 -3.13 4.05
N SER A 172 -32.10 -4.05 4.10
CA SER A 172 -32.36 -5.50 4.03
C SER A 172 -33.24 -5.94 5.21
N ALA A 173 -34.13 -6.91 4.99
CA ALA A 173 -34.91 -7.50 6.07
C ALA A 173 -33.98 -8.33 6.99
N ASP A 174 -34.29 -8.35 8.28
CA ASP A 174 -33.63 -9.26 9.23
C ASP A 174 -33.95 -10.70 8.82
N GLY A 175 -32.94 -11.48 8.44
CA GLY A 175 -33.07 -12.84 7.93
C GLY A 175 -32.80 -12.99 6.42
N GLU A 176 -32.67 -11.89 5.63
CA GLU A 176 -32.16 -11.97 4.25
C GLU A 176 -30.66 -12.26 4.17
N ILE A 177 -29.96 -12.18 5.30
CA ILE A 177 -28.52 -12.45 5.44
C ILE A 177 -28.33 -13.83 6.06
N GLU A 178 -29.05 -14.86 5.56
CA GLU A 178 -28.86 -16.21 6.06
C GLU A 178 -27.63 -16.85 5.40
N PRO A 179 -26.68 -17.38 6.21
CA PRO A 179 -25.49 -18.08 5.69
C PRO A 179 -25.84 -19.30 4.80
N GLU A 180 -27.06 -19.85 4.98
CA GLU A 180 -27.53 -21.04 4.27
C GLU A 180 -27.78 -20.82 2.76
N ARG A 181 -27.79 -19.55 2.29
CA ARG A 181 -27.98 -19.22 0.87
C ARG A 181 -26.70 -19.09 0.05
N MET A 182 -25.53 -19.27 0.65
CA MET A 182 -24.30 -19.32 -0.12
C MET A 182 -24.18 -20.71 -0.77
N GLU A 183 -24.66 -20.86 -2.00
CA GLU A 183 -24.35 -22.02 -2.82
C GLU A 183 -22.87 -21.99 -3.17
N LEU A 184 -22.09 -22.81 -2.47
CA LEU A 184 -20.73 -23.09 -2.88
C LEU A 184 -20.80 -24.12 -4.01
N PRO A 185 -20.29 -23.81 -5.22
CA PRO A 185 -20.19 -24.83 -6.26
C PRO A 185 -19.37 -26.01 -5.71
N LEU A 186 -20.00 -27.17 -5.65
CA LEU A 186 -19.34 -28.41 -5.31
C LEU A 186 -18.75 -28.94 -6.63
N ASP A 187 -17.47 -28.70 -6.88
CA ASP A 187 -16.67 -29.35 -7.91
C ASP A 187 -16.13 -30.70 -7.39
#